data_dce80c3480d7c033f05641a3a8f775ee
#
_entry.id   dce80c3480d7c033f05641a3a8f775ee
#
_cell.length_a   1.000
_cell.length_b   1.000
_cell.length_c   1.000
_cell.angle_alpha   90.00
_cell.angle_beta   90.00
_cell.angle_gamma   90.00
#
_symmetry.space_group_name_H-M   'P 1'
#
loop_
_entity.id
_entity.type
_entity.pdbx_description
1 polymer ?
#
loop_
_entity_poly.entity_id
_entity_poly.type
_entity_poly.pdbx_seq_one_letter_code
_entity_poly.pdbx_strand_id
1 'polypeptide(L)'
;MSKSPITCHVLDSTLGKPAANVRVQLEALSPLNSQFHILATGETNSDGRCPDLLVGQSPKDVLVAKGVFKMTFFTGEYFAKAGRATFYPQVEILFQLTETPDAHYHIPLLLSPFSYTTYRGS
;
A
#
# COMPACT_ATOMS: atom_id res chain seq x y z
N MET A 1 -16.20 -5.34 13.73
CA MET A 1 -15.57 -4.29 12.92
C MET A 1 -14.92 -4.91 11.70
N SER A 2 -15.30 -4.46 10.53
CA SER A 2 -14.76 -5.00 9.30
C SER A 2 -13.37 -4.43 9.03
N LYS A 3 -12.49 -5.28 8.51
CA LYS A 3 -11.17 -4.83 8.09
C LYS A 3 -11.28 -4.10 6.75
N SER A 4 -10.31 -3.25 6.47
CA SER A 4 -10.15 -2.70 5.13
C SER A 4 -9.99 -3.85 4.12
N PRO A 5 -10.67 -3.80 2.97
CA PRO A 5 -10.50 -4.84 1.95
C PRO A 5 -9.10 -4.86 1.34
N ILE A 6 -8.37 -3.76 1.44
CA ILE A 6 -6.97 -3.69 1.01
C ILE A 6 -6.15 -3.16 2.18
N THR A 7 -5.11 -3.89 2.54
CA THR A 7 -4.22 -3.53 3.64
C THR A 7 -2.77 -3.59 3.17
N CYS A 8 -1.86 -3.03 3.98
CA CYS A 8 -0.43 -3.09 3.67
C CYS A 8 0.39 -3.33 4.94
N HIS A 9 1.65 -3.66 4.73
CA HIS A 9 2.59 -3.90 5.82
C HIS A 9 3.99 -3.55 5.32
N VAL A 10 4.68 -2.66 6.02
CA VAL A 10 6.02 -2.22 5.63
C VAL A 10 7.02 -2.70 6.67
N LEU A 11 8.01 -3.46 6.21
CA LEU A 11 9.11 -3.93 7.04
C LEU A 11 10.39 -3.24 6.56
N ASP A 12 11.10 -2.57 7.50
CA ASP A 12 12.43 -2.03 7.21
C ASP A 12 13.42 -3.18 7.33
N SER A 13 13.80 -3.76 6.19
CA SER A 13 14.62 -4.98 6.17
C SER A 13 16.07 -4.70 6.58
N THR A 14 16.52 -3.45 6.49
CA THR A 14 17.85 -3.07 6.97
C THR A 14 17.92 -3.12 8.49
N LEU A 15 16.86 -2.65 9.15
CA LEU A 15 16.78 -2.63 10.61
C LEU A 15 16.17 -3.91 11.18
N GLY A 16 15.52 -4.73 10.34
CA GLY A 16 14.87 -5.96 10.78
C GLY A 16 13.63 -5.71 11.63
N LYS A 17 12.90 -4.62 11.40
CA LYS A 17 11.72 -4.28 12.19
C LYS A 17 10.69 -3.51 11.37
N PRO A 18 9.44 -3.43 11.87
CA PRO A 18 8.39 -2.69 11.16
C PRO A 18 8.75 -1.23 10.92
N ALA A 19 8.34 -0.70 9.78
CA ALA A 19 8.51 0.70 9.45
C ALA A 19 7.23 1.45 9.84
N ALA A 20 7.30 2.19 10.93
CA ALA A 20 6.18 2.98 11.43
C ALA A 20 6.17 4.37 10.78
N ASN A 21 4.98 4.97 10.72
CA ASN A 21 4.78 6.34 10.24
C ASN A 21 5.19 6.54 8.79
N VAL A 22 5.03 5.51 7.97
CA VAL A 22 5.18 5.63 6.52
C VAL A 22 3.82 6.06 5.95
N ARG A 23 3.81 7.19 5.29
CA ARG A 23 2.59 7.68 4.65
C ARG A 23 2.28 6.80 3.43
N VAL A 24 1.00 6.44 3.27
CA VAL A 24 0.56 5.60 2.16
C VAL A 24 -0.65 6.22 1.47
N GLN A 25 -0.79 5.94 0.18
CA GLN A 25 -1.89 6.44 -0.62
C GLN A 25 -2.35 5.33 -1.55
N LEU A 26 -3.66 5.06 -1.54
CA LEU A 26 -4.25 4.07 -2.43
C LEU A 26 -5.07 4.77 -3.50
N GLU A 27 -4.80 4.41 -4.75
CA GLU A 27 -5.51 4.96 -5.90
C GLU A 27 -6.14 3.85 -6.72
N ALA A 28 -7.24 4.16 -7.39
CA ALA A 28 -7.89 3.24 -8.32
C ALA A 28 -7.89 3.85 -9.71
N LEU A 29 -7.71 3.01 -10.72
CA LEU A 29 -7.78 3.43 -12.12
C LEU A 29 -9.24 3.52 -12.55
N SER A 30 -9.65 4.68 -13.02
CA SER A 30 -10.99 4.86 -13.56
C SER A 30 -11.10 4.19 -14.94
N PRO A 31 -12.08 3.31 -15.15
CA PRO A 31 -12.28 2.73 -16.49
C PRO A 31 -12.80 3.73 -17.51
N LEU A 32 -13.33 4.87 -17.04
CA LEU A 32 -13.92 5.87 -17.93
C LEU A 32 -12.90 6.77 -18.62
N ASN A 33 -11.82 7.15 -17.90
CA ASN A 33 -10.85 8.10 -18.42
C ASN A 33 -9.41 7.64 -18.31
N SER A 34 -9.17 6.40 -17.85
CA SER A 34 -7.84 5.82 -17.69
C SER A 34 -6.94 6.64 -16.76
N GLN A 35 -7.54 7.31 -15.79
CA GLN A 35 -6.80 8.10 -14.81
C GLN A 35 -6.97 7.50 -13.42
N PHE A 36 -5.91 7.59 -12.62
CA PHE A 36 -5.97 7.19 -11.22
C PHE A 36 -6.65 8.28 -10.39
N HIS A 37 -7.43 7.85 -9.41
CA HIS A 37 -8.01 8.76 -8.43
C HIS A 37 -7.77 8.21 -7.04
N ILE A 38 -7.60 9.09 -6.07
CA ILE A 38 -7.30 8.71 -4.70
C ILE A 38 -8.54 8.10 -4.04
N LEU A 39 -8.40 6.88 -3.52
CA LEU A 39 -9.42 6.23 -2.72
C LEU A 39 -9.23 6.51 -1.23
N ALA A 40 -7.98 6.48 -0.78
CA ALA A 40 -7.69 6.61 0.64
C ALA A 40 -6.23 6.99 0.87
N THR A 41 -5.97 7.64 1.99
CA THR A 41 -4.61 7.91 2.46
C THR A 41 -4.52 7.46 3.91
N GLY A 42 -3.33 7.13 4.34
CA GLY A 42 -3.10 6.69 5.72
C GLY A 42 -1.63 6.71 6.06
N GLU A 43 -1.32 6.12 7.20
CA GLU A 43 0.04 6.06 7.72
C GLU A 43 0.21 4.75 8.46
N THR A 44 1.36 4.08 8.29
CA THR A 44 1.60 2.83 9.00
C THR A 44 1.71 3.08 10.50
N ASN A 45 1.22 2.11 11.26
CA ASN A 45 1.28 2.14 12.73
C ASN A 45 2.60 1.55 13.22
N SER A 46 2.70 1.33 14.55
CA SER A 46 3.91 0.78 15.16
C SER A 46 4.26 -0.63 14.68
N ASP A 47 3.29 -1.35 14.13
CA ASP A 47 3.52 -2.67 13.54
C ASP A 47 3.85 -2.58 12.05
N GLY A 48 3.97 -1.38 11.51
CA GLY A 48 4.20 -1.18 10.09
C GLY A 48 2.99 -1.44 9.22
N ARG A 49 1.80 -1.49 9.81
CA ARG A 49 0.57 -1.84 9.10
C ARG A 49 -0.37 -0.65 8.99
N CYS A 50 -1.21 -0.70 7.97
CA CYS A 50 -2.30 0.26 7.81
C CYS A 50 -3.59 -0.55 7.62
N PRO A 51 -4.19 -1.04 8.73
CA PRO A 51 -5.31 -1.98 8.64
C PRO A 51 -6.65 -1.33 8.34
N ASP A 52 -6.75 -0.01 8.50
CA ASP A 52 -8.02 0.72 8.41
C ASP A 52 -8.10 1.67 7.20
N LEU A 53 -7.29 1.42 6.18
CA LEU A 53 -7.17 2.32 5.03
C LEU A 53 -8.52 2.58 4.34
N LEU A 54 -9.32 1.55 4.18
CA LEU A 54 -10.64 1.65 3.53
C LEU A 54 -11.78 1.24 4.47
N VAL A 55 -11.60 1.42 5.77
CA VAL A 55 -12.64 1.10 6.74
C VAL A 55 -13.90 1.92 6.45
N GLY A 56 -15.04 1.26 6.48
CA GLY A 56 -16.33 1.90 6.18
C GLY A 56 -16.74 1.75 4.73
N GLN A 57 -15.86 1.27 3.86
CA GLN A 57 -16.21 1.02 2.47
C GLN A 57 -16.54 -0.46 2.26
N SER A 58 -17.59 -0.71 1.50
CA SER A 58 -18.00 -2.07 1.19
C SER A 58 -16.96 -2.74 0.28
N PRO A 59 -16.51 -3.96 0.59
CA PRO A 59 -15.61 -4.67 -0.31
C PRO A 59 -16.14 -4.79 -1.73
N LYS A 60 -17.46 -4.94 -1.89
CA LYS A 60 -18.07 -5.05 -3.22
C LYS A 60 -17.91 -3.79 -4.05
N ASP A 61 -17.84 -2.62 -3.40
CA ASP A 61 -17.70 -1.35 -4.11
C ASP A 61 -16.27 -1.10 -4.54
N VAL A 62 -15.30 -1.69 -3.84
CA VAL A 62 -13.88 -1.49 -4.10
C VAL A 62 -13.31 -2.63 -4.93
N LEU A 63 -13.59 -3.88 -4.54
CA LEU A 63 -12.97 -5.07 -5.14
C LEU A 63 -13.75 -5.51 -6.38
N VAL A 64 -13.66 -4.70 -7.42
CA VAL A 64 -14.35 -4.98 -8.69
C VAL A 64 -13.50 -5.89 -9.58
N ALA A 65 -14.15 -6.63 -10.47
CA ALA A 65 -13.48 -7.55 -11.40
C ALA A 65 -12.44 -6.79 -12.24
N LYS A 66 -11.21 -7.30 -12.28
CA LYS A 66 -10.08 -6.72 -13.02
C LYS A 66 -9.74 -5.29 -12.63
N GLY A 67 -10.18 -4.83 -11.45
CA GLY A 67 -9.84 -3.49 -10.97
C GLY A 67 -8.33 -3.29 -10.85
N VAL A 68 -7.85 -2.13 -11.27
CA VAL A 68 -6.43 -1.77 -11.22
C VAL A 68 -6.23 -0.73 -10.15
N PHE A 69 -5.26 -0.95 -9.28
CA PHE A 69 -4.95 -0.08 -8.14
C PHE A 69 -3.48 0.24 -8.10
N LYS A 70 -3.16 1.35 -7.47
CA LYS A 70 -1.79 1.73 -7.19
C LYS A 70 -1.66 2.11 -5.72
N MET A 71 -0.78 1.43 -5.00
CA MET A 71 -0.44 1.76 -3.62
C MET A 71 0.89 2.49 -3.63
N THR A 72 0.91 3.73 -3.17
CA THR A 72 2.13 4.53 -3.07
C THR A 72 2.56 4.60 -1.62
N PHE A 73 3.82 4.27 -1.37
CA PHE A 73 4.46 4.38 -0.07
C PHE A 73 5.46 5.51 -0.16
N PHE A 74 5.29 6.55 0.66
CA PHE A 74 6.17 7.73 0.63
C PHE A 74 7.44 7.45 1.44
N THR A 75 8.23 6.53 0.93
CA THR A 75 9.42 6.00 1.59
C THR A 75 10.55 7.01 1.68
N GLY A 76 10.64 7.94 0.72
CA GLY A 76 11.62 9.02 0.79
C GLY A 76 11.46 9.86 2.04
N GLU A 77 10.23 10.16 2.44
CA GLU A 77 9.95 10.89 3.68
C GLU A 77 10.40 10.09 4.91
N TYR A 78 10.12 8.78 4.89
CA TYR A 78 10.50 7.89 5.98
C TYR A 78 12.00 7.89 6.20
N PHE A 79 12.78 7.71 5.13
CA PHE A 79 14.24 7.70 5.22
C PHE A 79 14.80 9.07 5.57
N ALA A 80 14.23 10.15 5.02
CA ALA A 80 14.68 11.51 5.32
C ALA A 80 14.58 11.84 6.81
N LYS A 81 13.47 11.44 7.44
CA LYS A 81 13.30 11.64 8.89
C LYS A 81 14.35 10.90 9.71
N ALA A 82 14.86 9.80 9.19
CA ALA A 82 15.89 9.00 9.85
C ALA A 82 17.31 9.42 9.45
N GLY A 83 17.46 10.43 8.60
CA GLY A 83 18.76 10.87 8.12
C GLY A 83 19.44 9.83 7.22
N ARG A 84 18.66 9.00 6.55
CA ARG A 84 19.15 7.90 5.72
C ARG A 84 18.92 8.21 4.25
N ALA A 85 19.97 8.09 3.44
CA ALA A 85 19.86 8.27 1.99
C ALA A 85 19.13 7.10 1.35
N THR A 86 18.37 7.37 0.31
CA THR A 86 17.68 6.32 -0.43
C THR A 86 17.78 6.60 -1.94
N PHE A 87 17.77 5.53 -2.72
CA PHE A 87 17.78 5.65 -4.18
C PHE A 87 16.37 5.91 -4.73
N TYR A 88 15.36 5.37 -4.06
CA TYR A 88 13.98 5.47 -4.52
C TYR A 88 13.23 6.54 -3.72
N PRO A 89 12.75 7.62 -4.38
CA PRO A 89 12.07 8.70 -3.66
C PRO A 89 10.74 8.27 -3.08
N GLN A 90 10.11 7.26 -3.67
CA GLN A 90 8.91 6.62 -3.18
C GLN A 90 8.76 5.27 -3.88
N VAL A 91 7.88 4.43 -3.35
CA VAL A 91 7.59 3.13 -3.93
C VAL A 91 6.14 3.10 -4.37
N GLU A 92 5.92 2.78 -5.65
CA GLU A 92 4.58 2.66 -6.22
C GLU A 92 4.37 1.23 -6.65
N ILE A 93 3.32 0.60 -6.11
CA ILE A 93 3.00 -0.78 -6.44
C ILE A 93 1.68 -0.80 -7.18
N LEU A 94 1.76 -1.16 -8.46
CA LEU A 94 0.61 -1.32 -9.32
C LEU A 94 0.15 -2.77 -9.26
N PHE A 95 -1.15 -2.99 -9.03
CA PHE A 95 -1.67 -4.36 -8.98
C PHE A 95 -3.07 -4.42 -9.57
N GLN A 96 -3.45 -5.60 -10.01
CA GLN A 96 -4.74 -5.80 -10.68
C GLN A 96 -5.44 -7.01 -10.08
N LEU A 97 -6.74 -6.86 -9.84
CA LEU A 97 -7.56 -7.94 -9.34
C LEU A 97 -7.94 -8.89 -10.48
N THR A 98 -8.34 -10.11 -10.12
CA THR A 98 -8.77 -11.11 -11.10
C THR A 98 -10.22 -10.88 -11.53
N GLU A 99 -10.72 -11.74 -12.43
CA GLU A 99 -12.12 -11.72 -12.85
C GLU A 99 -13.07 -11.89 -11.67
N THR A 100 -12.70 -12.77 -10.72
CA THR A 100 -13.46 -13.02 -9.50
C THR A 100 -12.58 -12.64 -8.32
N PRO A 101 -12.65 -11.36 -7.85
CA PRO A 101 -11.76 -10.92 -6.79
C PRO A 101 -11.98 -11.67 -5.48
N ASP A 102 -10.88 -11.83 -4.73
CA ASP A 102 -10.93 -12.35 -3.37
C ASP A 102 -11.52 -11.29 -2.44
N ALA A 103 -11.85 -11.70 -1.21
CA ALA A 103 -12.45 -10.82 -0.23
C ALA A 103 -11.46 -9.79 0.34
N HIS A 104 -10.16 -10.05 0.22
CA HIS A 104 -9.14 -9.23 0.86
C HIS A 104 -7.82 -9.33 0.10
N TYR A 105 -7.12 -8.19 -0.01
CA TYR A 105 -5.79 -8.12 -0.61
C TYR A 105 -4.83 -7.44 0.33
N HIS A 106 -3.64 -8.02 0.49
CA HIS A 106 -2.62 -7.52 1.39
C HIS A 106 -1.34 -7.24 0.59
N ILE A 107 -0.81 -6.02 0.74
CA ILE A 107 0.35 -5.56 -0.01
C ILE A 107 1.53 -5.39 0.94
N PRO A 108 2.40 -6.40 1.06
CA PRO A 108 3.61 -6.26 1.89
C PRO A 108 4.70 -5.54 1.12
N LEU A 109 5.51 -4.77 1.85
CA LEU A 109 6.67 -4.09 1.30
C LEU A 109 7.87 -4.37 2.19
N LEU A 110 8.87 -5.05 1.64
CA LEU A 110 10.16 -5.22 2.28
C LEU A 110 11.05 -4.09 1.79
N LEU A 111 11.37 -3.16 2.68
CA LEU A 111 11.96 -1.88 2.32
C LEU A 111 13.40 -1.77 2.80
N SER A 112 14.29 -1.33 1.92
CA SER A 112 15.62 -0.88 2.28
C SER A 112 15.94 0.39 1.49
N PRO A 113 17.01 1.13 1.82
CA PRO A 113 17.30 2.38 1.12
C PRO A 113 17.56 2.24 -0.38
N PHE A 114 18.09 1.10 -0.83
CA PHE A 114 18.51 0.93 -2.22
C PHE A 114 17.84 -0.25 -2.92
N SER A 115 16.83 -0.87 -2.29
CA SER A 115 16.07 -1.94 -2.92
C SER A 115 14.76 -2.13 -2.19
N TYR A 116 13.80 -2.75 -2.84
CA TYR A 116 12.56 -3.14 -2.18
C TYR A 116 11.98 -4.35 -2.87
N THR A 117 11.16 -5.08 -2.12
CA THR A 117 10.49 -6.27 -2.62
C THR A 117 9.02 -6.21 -2.21
N THR A 118 8.16 -6.61 -3.11
CA THR A 118 6.75 -6.78 -2.81
C THR A 118 6.27 -8.11 -3.36
N TYR A 119 5.16 -8.59 -2.83
CA TYR A 119 4.53 -9.81 -3.32
C TYR A 119 3.06 -9.75 -2.92
N ARG A 120 2.26 -10.66 -3.46
CA ARG A 120 0.89 -10.74 -3.02
C ARG A 120 0.84 -11.50 -1.69
N GLY A 121 0.52 -10.78 -0.62
CA GLY A 121 0.36 -11.36 0.71
C GLY A 121 -0.98 -12.06 0.87
N SER A 122 -1.11 -12.83 1.91
CA SER A 122 -2.35 -13.56 2.21
C SER A 122 -3.25 -12.80 3.18
#